data_ebcc32d981feecd6921998455069a74a
#
_entry.id   ebcc32d981feecd6921998455069a74a
#
_cell.length_a   1.000
_cell.length_b   1.000
_cell.length_c   1.000
_cell.angle_alpha   90.00
_cell.angle_beta   90.00
_cell.angle_gamma   90.00
#
_symmetry.space_group_name_H-M   'P 1'
#
loop_
_entity.id
_entity.type
_entity.pdbx_description
1 polymer ?
#
loop_
_entity_poly.entity_id
_entity_poly.type
_entity_poly.pdbx_seq_one_letter_code
_entity_poly.pdbx_strand_id
1 'polypeptide(L)'
;WSFVDESGNVVMSCKTEGINPIHMQDADVLHVLCDELVLTEQPQEVFFYGSGVTEAAAPRMRSLLQQAFPEARIEVASDMLGAARALFGNKPGIACILGTGSNSCLYDGKRIVMNTPPLGYILGDEGSGAVLGKLFLNGILKGTLSANIKNKYLKWSGLDYPSIINKVYREPLANRFLASICPFISEQIAESVKYENGSDELAEVMALYRMVLESFTQFYNNNIAAYVRYIQMSMEDLSLLESGVKAWDNTLGGVPPIGFVGSIAHCFKAPLVNIFEDEHHLQIAQILQAPMAGLIKYHAN
;
A
#
# COMPACT_ATOMS: atom_id res chain seq x y z
N TRP A 1 -13.47 9.14 4.80
CA TRP A 1 -14.65 9.19 3.96
C TRP A 1 -14.63 10.47 3.12
N SER A 2 -15.15 10.37 1.88
CA SER A 2 -15.39 11.53 1.03
C SER A 2 -16.80 11.42 0.47
N PHE A 3 -17.53 12.52 0.57
CA PHE A 3 -18.90 12.63 0.04
C PHE A 3 -18.82 13.50 -1.21
N VAL A 4 -19.44 13.04 -2.26
CA VAL A 4 -19.41 13.69 -3.57
C VAL A 4 -20.82 13.93 -4.07
N ASP A 5 -21.01 15.04 -4.78
CA ASP A 5 -22.26 15.32 -5.48
C ASP A 5 -22.36 14.51 -6.80
N GLU A 6 -23.49 14.63 -7.49
CA GLU A 6 -23.74 13.97 -8.78
C GLU A 6 -22.72 14.36 -9.88
N SER A 7 -22.04 15.50 -9.70
CA SER A 7 -21.00 15.97 -10.62
C SER A 7 -19.59 15.47 -10.26
N GLY A 8 -19.46 14.68 -9.17
CA GLY A 8 -18.18 14.17 -8.69
C GLY A 8 -17.37 15.17 -7.87
N ASN A 9 -17.94 16.32 -7.47
CA ASN A 9 -17.25 17.27 -6.60
C ASN A 9 -17.33 16.81 -5.14
N VAL A 10 -16.23 16.95 -4.41
CA VAL A 10 -16.19 16.64 -2.97
C VAL A 10 -16.92 17.74 -2.20
N VAL A 11 -18.06 17.40 -1.60
CA VAL A 11 -18.86 18.31 -0.77
C VAL A 11 -18.50 18.24 0.70
N MET A 12 -18.02 17.05 1.16
CA MET A 12 -17.57 16.86 2.53
C MET A 12 -16.51 15.76 2.59
N SER A 13 -15.58 15.86 3.53
CA SER A 13 -14.63 14.78 3.88
C SER A 13 -14.50 14.69 5.39
N CYS A 14 -14.45 13.48 5.91
CA CYS A 14 -14.18 13.24 7.33
C CYS A 14 -13.27 12.02 7.53
N LYS A 15 -12.68 11.92 8.71
CA LYS A 15 -11.88 10.79 9.14
C LYS A 15 -12.56 10.15 10.34
N THR A 16 -12.64 8.85 10.33
CA THR A 16 -13.10 8.02 11.44
C THR A 16 -11.99 7.05 11.81
N GLU A 17 -12.19 6.25 12.83
CA GLU A 17 -11.37 5.06 13.04
C GLU A 17 -11.43 4.15 11.79
N GLY A 18 -10.30 3.49 11.49
CA GLY A 18 -10.21 2.58 10.34
C GLY A 18 -10.97 1.29 10.57
N ILE A 19 -11.86 0.93 9.66
CA ILE A 19 -12.66 -0.30 9.75
C ILE A 19 -11.89 -1.46 9.12
N ASN A 20 -11.66 -2.54 9.92
CA ASN A 20 -11.19 -3.82 9.43
C ASN A 20 -12.15 -4.92 9.92
N PRO A 21 -12.98 -5.49 9.03
CA PRO A 21 -14.02 -6.44 9.43
C PRO A 21 -13.50 -7.78 9.98
N ILE A 22 -12.21 -8.09 9.81
CA ILE A 22 -11.61 -9.31 10.41
C ILE A 22 -11.33 -9.10 11.90
N HIS A 23 -10.98 -7.87 12.31
CA HIS A 23 -10.49 -7.59 13.66
C HIS A 23 -11.51 -6.86 14.54
N MET A 24 -12.57 -6.29 13.95
CA MET A 24 -13.59 -5.52 14.68
C MET A 24 -14.88 -6.35 14.86
N GLN A 25 -15.52 -6.18 16.01
CA GLN A 25 -16.85 -6.72 16.26
C GLN A 25 -17.91 -5.85 15.55
N ASP A 26 -19.13 -6.39 15.35
CA ASP A 26 -20.21 -5.66 14.66
C ASP A 26 -20.56 -4.34 15.37
N ALA A 27 -20.58 -4.34 16.69
CA ALA A 27 -20.86 -3.16 17.49
C ALA A 27 -19.83 -2.03 17.27
N ASP A 28 -18.53 -2.39 17.17
CA ASP A 28 -17.47 -1.43 16.95
C ASP A 28 -17.56 -0.81 15.54
N VAL A 29 -17.85 -1.65 14.53
CA VAL A 29 -18.05 -1.17 13.16
C VAL A 29 -19.26 -0.23 13.08
N LEU A 30 -20.39 -0.59 13.70
CA LEU A 30 -21.59 0.25 13.74
C LEU A 30 -21.35 1.54 14.51
N HIS A 31 -20.59 1.52 15.60
CA HIS A 31 -20.17 2.73 16.30
C HIS A 31 -19.43 3.69 15.37
N VAL A 32 -18.44 3.20 14.62
CA VAL A 32 -17.71 4.03 13.63
C VAL A 32 -18.66 4.61 12.57
N LEU A 33 -19.59 3.78 12.05
CA LEU A 33 -20.48 4.18 10.95
C LEU A 33 -21.61 5.13 11.40
N CYS A 34 -22.13 4.98 12.62
CA CYS A 34 -23.32 5.69 13.08
C CYS A 34 -23.00 6.85 14.03
N ASP A 35 -21.91 6.73 14.82
CA ASP A 35 -21.59 7.71 15.86
C ASP A 35 -20.40 8.61 15.48
N GLU A 36 -19.38 8.09 14.80
CA GLU A 36 -18.24 8.92 14.36
C GLU A 36 -18.49 9.58 13.01
N LEU A 37 -19.23 8.91 12.11
CA LEU A 37 -19.52 9.43 10.77
C LEU A 37 -20.76 10.33 10.81
N VAL A 38 -20.55 11.60 11.14
CA VAL A 38 -21.63 12.60 11.20
C VAL A 38 -22.00 13.05 9.79
N LEU A 39 -23.24 12.77 9.36
CA LEU A 39 -23.77 13.12 8.06
C LEU A 39 -24.82 14.20 8.16
N THR A 40 -24.83 15.12 7.19
CA THR A 40 -25.90 16.10 7.00
C THR A 40 -27.04 15.54 6.13
N GLU A 41 -26.73 14.62 5.23
CA GLU A 41 -27.67 13.99 4.29
C GLU A 41 -27.34 12.52 4.14
N GLN A 42 -28.34 11.67 3.86
CA GLN A 42 -28.13 10.26 3.61
C GLN A 42 -27.59 10.03 2.18
N PRO A 43 -26.54 9.20 2.01
CA PRO A 43 -25.99 8.89 0.70
C PRO A 43 -26.95 7.98 -0.09
N GLN A 44 -26.99 8.17 -1.42
CA GLN A 44 -27.69 7.26 -2.33
C GLN A 44 -26.86 6.02 -2.67
N GLU A 45 -25.53 6.18 -2.69
CA GLU A 45 -24.58 5.10 -2.99
C GLU A 45 -23.42 5.15 -2.02
N VAL A 46 -22.95 3.97 -1.57
CA VAL A 46 -21.78 3.82 -0.70
C VAL A 46 -20.83 2.81 -1.31
N PHE A 47 -19.62 3.23 -1.61
CA PHE A 47 -18.54 2.40 -2.10
C PHE A 47 -17.50 2.24 -0.99
N PHE A 48 -17.41 1.06 -0.40
CA PHE A 48 -16.48 0.75 0.69
C PHE A 48 -15.34 -0.13 0.20
N TYR A 49 -14.11 0.36 0.39
CA TYR A 49 -12.88 -0.36 0.09
C TYR A 49 -12.07 -0.52 1.37
N GLY A 50 -11.96 -1.75 1.86
CA GLY A 50 -11.34 -1.99 3.16
C GLY A 50 -10.30 -3.10 3.18
N SER A 51 -9.24 -2.88 3.95
CA SER A 51 -8.34 -3.96 4.34
C SER A 51 -9.12 -5.01 5.14
N GLY A 52 -8.85 -6.28 4.87
CA GLY A 52 -9.59 -7.38 5.48
C GLY A 52 -10.95 -7.68 4.86
N VAL A 53 -11.39 -6.96 3.83
CA VAL A 53 -12.57 -7.32 3.05
C VAL A 53 -12.23 -8.46 2.09
N THR A 54 -12.36 -9.67 2.57
CA THR A 54 -12.29 -10.91 1.79
C THR A 54 -13.67 -11.27 1.21
N GLU A 55 -13.74 -12.24 0.30
CA GLU A 55 -15.03 -12.78 -0.19
C GLU A 55 -15.93 -13.24 0.97
N ALA A 56 -15.35 -13.83 2.02
CA ALA A 56 -16.08 -14.28 3.21
C ALA A 56 -16.54 -13.11 4.10
N ALA A 57 -15.77 -12.02 4.21
CA ALA A 57 -16.08 -10.88 5.05
C ALA A 57 -17.00 -9.83 4.37
N ALA A 58 -17.01 -9.78 3.04
CA ALA A 58 -17.76 -8.78 2.28
C ALA A 58 -19.29 -8.81 2.54
N PRO A 59 -19.98 -9.97 2.66
CA PRO A 59 -21.41 -10.00 2.99
C PRO A 59 -21.72 -9.40 4.36
N ARG A 60 -20.90 -9.70 5.37
CA ARG A 60 -21.03 -9.13 6.72
C ARG A 60 -20.86 -7.61 6.68
N MET A 61 -19.80 -7.11 6.04
CA MET A 61 -19.55 -5.66 5.95
C MET A 61 -20.66 -4.94 5.18
N ARG A 62 -21.19 -5.54 4.10
CA ARG A 62 -22.34 -4.99 3.38
C ARG A 62 -23.58 -4.89 4.27
N SER A 63 -23.86 -5.90 5.09
CA SER A 63 -24.98 -5.89 6.05
C SER A 63 -24.86 -4.76 7.07
N LEU A 64 -23.65 -4.52 7.61
CA LEU A 64 -23.40 -3.45 8.58
C LEU A 64 -23.54 -2.06 7.93
N LEU A 65 -23.02 -1.90 6.72
CA LEU A 65 -23.22 -0.66 5.96
C LEU A 65 -24.70 -0.41 5.62
N GLN A 66 -25.47 -1.48 5.27
CA GLN A 66 -26.90 -1.35 4.99
C GLN A 66 -27.71 -0.97 6.26
N GLN A 67 -27.27 -1.37 7.45
CA GLN A 67 -27.87 -0.92 8.70
C GLN A 67 -27.62 0.57 8.95
N ALA A 68 -26.41 1.05 8.65
CA ALA A 68 -26.06 2.47 8.80
C ALA A 68 -26.68 3.36 7.71
N PHE A 69 -26.85 2.81 6.48
CA PHE A 69 -27.35 3.53 5.31
C PHE A 69 -28.49 2.73 4.64
N PRO A 70 -29.71 2.67 5.22
CA PRO A 70 -30.78 1.76 4.82
C PRO A 70 -31.19 1.93 3.35
N GLU A 71 -31.22 3.14 2.83
CA GLU A 71 -31.71 3.47 1.48
C GLU A 71 -30.57 3.48 0.42
N ALA A 72 -29.30 3.32 0.84
CA ALA A 72 -28.20 3.43 -0.09
C ALA A 72 -27.94 2.12 -0.86
N ARG A 73 -27.50 2.25 -2.09
CA ARG A 73 -26.87 1.14 -2.83
C ARG A 73 -25.44 0.91 -2.27
N ILE A 74 -25.17 -0.28 -1.78
CA ILE A 74 -23.89 -0.60 -1.13
C ILE A 74 -23.03 -1.48 -2.03
N GLU A 75 -21.81 -1.02 -2.32
CA GLU A 75 -20.73 -1.82 -2.90
C GLU A 75 -19.61 -1.98 -1.86
N VAL A 76 -19.15 -3.22 -1.67
CA VAL A 76 -18.06 -3.56 -0.74
C VAL A 76 -17.00 -4.34 -1.49
N ALA A 77 -15.76 -3.88 -1.44
CA ALA A 77 -14.63 -4.54 -2.07
C ALA A 77 -13.35 -4.42 -1.22
N SER A 78 -12.32 -5.20 -1.59
CA SER A 78 -11.03 -5.13 -0.94
C SER A 78 -10.31 -3.80 -1.20
N ASP A 79 -9.44 -3.40 -0.28
CA ASP A 79 -8.52 -2.27 -0.47
C ASP A 79 -7.66 -2.43 -1.72
N MET A 80 -7.27 -3.68 -2.06
CA MET A 80 -6.48 -3.96 -3.26
C MET A 80 -7.26 -3.65 -4.55
N LEU A 81 -8.56 -4.00 -4.64
CA LEU A 81 -9.38 -3.62 -5.77
C LEU A 81 -9.60 -2.10 -5.81
N GLY A 82 -9.76 -1.47 -4.64
CA GLY A 82 -9.82 -0.01 -4.52
C GLY A 82 -8.55 0.65 -5.04
N ALA A 83 -7.38 0.15 -4.67
CA ALA A 83 -6.10 0.63 -5.18
C ALA A 83 -5.98 0.49 -6.70
N ALA A 84 -6.37 -0.66 -7.26
CA ALA A 84 -6.34 -0.91 -8.70
C ALA A 84 -7.26 0.05 -9.48
N ARG A 85 -8.49 0.25 -9.01
CA ARG A 85 -9.45 1.22 -9.57
C ARG A 85 -8.95 2.66 -9.48
N ALA A 86 -8.36 3.04 -8.34
CA ALA A 86 -7.80 4.37 -8.15
C ALA A 86 -6.63 4.67 -9.09
N LEU A 87 -5.78 3.67 -9.34
CA LEU A 87 -4.58 3.79 -10.17
C LEU A 87 -4.90 3.73 -11.66
N PHE A 88 -5.80 2.87 -12.09
CA PHE A 88 -5.95 2.53 -13.50
C PHE A 88 -7.35 2.76 -14.06
N GLY A 89 -8.35 3.02 -13.21
CA GLY A 89 -9.74 3.10 -13.65
C GLY A 89 -10.19 1.79 -14.28
N ASN A 90 -10.61 1.85 -15.55
CA ASN A 90 -11.02 0.69 -16.36
C ASN A 90 -9.90 0.15 -17.27
N LYS A 91 -8.63 0.54 -17.02
CA LYS A 91 -7.49 0.06 -17.80
C LYS A 91 -6.72 -0.99 -17.03
N PRO A 92 -6.06 -1.94 -17.73
CA PRO A 92 -5.21 -2.92 -17.08
C PRO A 92 -3.97 -2.31 -16.46
N GLY A 93 -3.44 -2.96 -15.40
CA GLY A 93 -2.23 -2.52 -14.72
C GLY A 93 -1.79 -3.47 -13.61
N ILE A 94 -0.58 -3.29 -13.13
CA ILE A 94 -0.08 -3.91 -11.90
C ILE A 94 -0.25 -2.89 -10.77
N ALA A 95 -1.21 -3.13 -9.87
CA ALA A 95 -1.46 -2.23 -8.75
C ALA A 95 -0.71 -2.69 -7.50
N CYS A 96 -0.08 -1.74 -6.80
CA CYS A 96 0.68 -1.98 -5.59
C CYS A 96 0.23 -1.05 -4.47
N ILE A 97 0.05 -1.60 -3.28
CA ILE A 97 -0.12 -0.85 -2.02
C ILE A 97 1.20 -0.92 -1.26
N LEU A 98 1.79 0.23 -0.92
CA LEU A 98 2.96 0.35 -0.05
C LEU A 98 2.65 1.34 1.07
N GLY A 99 2.18 0.80 2.18
CA GLY A 99 1.80 1.51 3.40
C GLY A 99 2.45 0.87 4.64
N THR A 100 1.70 0.73 5.73
CA THR A 100 2.15 -0.02 6.92
C THR A 100 2.51 -1.47 6.55
N GLY A 101 1.66 -2.14 5.77
CA GLY A 101 1.93 -3.39 5.05
C GLY A 101 2.12 -3.15 3.56
N SER A 102 2.27 -4.21 2.78
CA SER A 102 2.31 -4.15 1.32
C SER A 102 1.37 -5.19 0.70
N ASN A 103 0.90 -4.92 -0.51
CA ASN A 103 0.12 -5.85 -1.31
C ASN A 103 0.26 -5.47 -2.79
N SER A 104 -0.05 -6.42 -3.69
CA SER A 104 0.00 -6.17 -5.13
C SER A 104 -1.00 -7.05 -5.86
N CYS A 105 -1.41 -6.63 -7.05
CA CYS A 105 -2.22 -7.47 -7.92
C CYS A 105 -2.01 -7.15 -9.41
N LEU A 106 -2.29 -8.13 -10.24
CA LEU A 106 -2.53 -7.94 -11.67
C LEU A 106 -4.02 -7.66 -11.88
N TYR A 107 -4.32 -6.53 -12.50
CA TYR A 107 -5.67 -6.01 -12.73
C TYR A 107 -5.95 -5.93 -14.23
N ASP A 108 -7.10 -6.43 -14.70
CA ASP A 108 -7.49 -6.46 -16.12
C ASP A 108 -8.33 -5.25 -16.57
N GLY A 109 -8.53 -4.28 -15.70
CA GLY A 109 -9.41 -3.13 -15.90
C GLY A 109 -10.82 -3.32 -15.31
N LYS A 110 -11.15 -4.52 -14.80
CA LYS A 110 -12.45 -4.83 -14.18
C LYS A 110 -12.30 -5.57 -12.85
N ARG A 111 -11.40 -6.56 -12.80
CA ARG A 111 -11.19 -7.45 -11.66
C ARG A 111 -9.70 -7.74 -11.44
N ILE A 112 -9.39 -8.21 -10.26
CA ILE A 112 -8.08 -8.77 -9.93
C ILE A 112 -7.98 -10.14 -10.63
N VAL A 113 -6.99 -10.29 -11.50
CA VAL A 113 -6.68 -11.55 -12.21
C VAL A 113 -5.76 -12.42 -11.37
N MET A 114 -4.78 -11.80 -10.73
CA MET A 114 -3.78 -12.47 -9.90
C MET A 114 -3.40 -11.59 -8.72
N ASN A 115 -3.23 -12.21 -7.55
CA ASN A 115 -2.76 -11.54 -6.34
C ASN A 115 -1.79 -12.44 -5.61
N THR A 116 -0.57 -11.97 -5.42
CA THR A 116 0.43 -12.66 -4.58
C THR A 116 0.07 -12.40 -3.11
N PRO A 117 -0.05 -13.44 -2.27
CA PRO A 117 -0.40 -13.25 -0.87
C PRO A 117 0.63 -12.38 -0.14
N PRO A 118 0.22 -11.30 0.54
CA PRO A 118 1.14 -10.38 1.22
C PRO A 118 1.78 -10.97 2.49
N LEU A 119 1.13 -11.94 3.16
CA LEU A 119 1.55 -12.73 4.32
C LEU A 119 1.82 -11.93 5.61
N GLY A 120 1.66 -10.60 5.61
CA GLY A 120 1.92 -9.72 6.75
C GLY A 120 3.40 -9.51 7.06
N TYR A 121 3.71 -8.56 7.95
CA TYR A 121 5.08 -8.07 8.18
C TYR A 121 6.06 -9.08 8.82
N ILE A 122 5.58 -10.22 9.29
CA ILE A 122 6.42 -11.29 9.85
C ILE A 122 6.94 -12.20 8.73
N LEU A 123 6.07 -12.62 7.82
CA LEU A 123 6.36 -13.59 6.77
C LEU A 123 6.50 -12.99 5.37
N GLY A 124 6.10 -11.75 5.18
CA GLY A 124 6.06 -11.05 3.90
C GLY A 124 6.06 -9.54 4.09
N ASP A 125 5.13 -8.85 3.41
CA ASP A 125 5.00 -7.38 3.36
C ASP A 125 6.31 -6.67 2.92
N GLU A 126 7.11 -7.29 2.06
CA GLU A 126 8.35 -6.69 1.54
C GLU A 126 8.06 -5.30 0.97
N GLY A 127 8.98 -4.38 1.12
CA GLY A 127 8.80 -2.98 0.69
C GLY A 127 7.86 -2.14 1.55
N SER A 128 7.18 -2.73 2.55
CA SER A 128 6.30 -1.99 3.45
C SER A 128 7.04 -1.17 4.50
N GLY A 129 6.32 -0.23 5.12
CA GLY A 129 6.86 0.54 6.23
C GLY A 129 7.23 -0.29 7.44
N ALA A 130 6.48 -1.34 7.75
CA ALA A 130 6.79 -2.24 8.85
C ALA A 130 8.09 -3.02 8.60
N VAL A 131 8.31 -3.49 7.38
CA VAL A 131 9.55 -4.19 7.01
C VAL A 131 10.73 -3.22 6.98
N LEU A 132 10.59 -2.03 6.41
CA LEU A 132 11.63 -1.00 6.41
C LEU A 132 12.03 -0.61 7.84
N GLY A 133 11.05 -0.37 8.73
CA GLY A 133 11.32 -0.06 10.14
C GLY A 133 11.99 -1.21 10.88
N LYS A 134 11.61 -2.46 10.62
CA LYS A 134 12.26 -3.66 11.16
C LYS A 134 13.73 -3.75 10.73
N LEU A 135 14.01 -3.56 9.43
CA LEU A 135 15.38 -3.57 8.89
C LEU A 135 16.20 -2.44 9.48
N PHE A 136 15.64 -1.25 9.58
CA PHE A 136 16.29 -0.10 10.18
C PHE A 136 16.66 -0.34 11.65
N LEU A 137 15.71 -0.77 12.49
CA LEU A 137 15.98 -1.07 13.90
C LEU A 137 17.02 -2.17 14.05
N ASN A 138 16.94 -3.23 13.24
CA ASN A 138 17.98 -4.26 13.23
C ASN A 138 19.36 -3.65 12.93
N GLY A 139 19.44 -2.81 11.89
CA GLY A 139 20.67 -2.17 11.46
C GLY A 139 21.33 -1.30 12.54
N ILE A 140 20.55 -0.39 13.18
CA ILE A 140 21.09 0.50 14.21
C ILE A 140 21.41 -0.23 15.52
N LEU A 141 20.67 -1.29 15.87
CA LEU A 141 20.87 -2.01 17.13
C LEU A 141 21.98 -3.05 17.04
N LYS A 142 22.24 -3.62 15.85
CA LYS A 142 23.35 -4.55 15.61
C LYS A 142 24.63 -3.90 15.06
N GLY A 143 24.58 -2.60 14.73
CA GLY A 143 25.73 -1.83 14.27
C GLY A 143 26.11 -2.06 12.80
N THR A 144 25.18 -2.54 11.96
CA THR A 144 25.35 -2.59 10.49
C THR A 144 25.04 -1.23 9.85
N LEU A 145 24.26 -0.40 10.52
CA LEU A 145 24.16 1.04 10.27
C LEU A 145 24.99 1.80 11.29
N SER A 146 25.45 3.02 10.95
CA SER A 146 26.40 3.77 11.75
C SER A 146 25.88 4.18 13.14
N ALA A 147 26.80 4.39 14.07
CA ALA A 147 26.48 4.91 15.39
C ALA A 147 25.87 6.31 15.32
N ASN A 148 26.26 7.13 14.34
CA ASN A 148 25.70 8.46 14.12
C ASN A 148 24.21 8.40 13.75
N ILE A 149 23.82 7.56 12.78
CA ILE A 149 22.42 7.33 12.42
C ILE A 149 21.62 6.81 13.62
N LYS A 150 22.17 5.87 14.40
CA LYS A 150 21.55 5.40 15.64
C LYS A 150 21.28 6.55 16.61
N ASN A 151 22.28 7.37 16.89
CA ASN A 151 22.17 8.50 17.84
C ASN A 151 21.15 9.54 17.35
N LYS A 152 21.13 9.86 16.05
CA LYS A 152 20.14 10.73 15.44
C LYS A 152 18.73 10.17 15.65
N TYR A 153 18.51 8.87 15.40
CA TYR A 153 17.21 8.23 15.58
C TYR A 153 16.74 8.22 17.04
N LEU A 154 17.62 7.85 17.99
CA LEU A 154 17.26 7.84 19.42
C LEU A 154 16.89 9.25 19.90
N LYS A 155 17.60 10.29 19.44
CA LYS A 155 17.25 11.67 19.72
C LYS A 155 15.92 12.10 19.09
N TRP A 156 15.68 11.71 17.83
CA TRP A 156 14.45 12.04 17.10
C TRP A 156 13.23 11.37 17.71
N SER A 157 13.33 10.08 18.05
CA SER A 157 12.24 9.28 18.61
C SER A 157 12.01 9.50 20.11
N GLY A 158 13.01 9.97 20.84
CA GLY A 158 12.99 10.03 22.31
C GLY A 158 12.99 8.65 23.00
N LEU A 159 13.26 7.57 22.24
CA LEU A 159 13.22 6.20 22.74
C LEU A 159 14.63 5.72 23.11
N ASP A 160 14.69 4.85 24.10
CA ASP A 160 15.87 4.04 24.43
C ASP A 160 15.69 2.58 23.96
N TYR A 161 16.75 1.77 24.10
CA TYR A 161 16.71 0.36 23.70
C TYR A 161 15.58 -0.43 24.39
N PRO A 162 15.37 -0.38 25.72
CA PRO A 162 14.28 -1.07 26.39
C PRO A 162 12.90 -0.66 25.86
N SER A 163 12.67 0.62 25.62
CA SER A 163 11.41 1.15 25.08
C SER A 163 11.12 0.66 23.67
N ILE A 164 12.15 0.61 22.80
CA ILE A 164 12.03 0.06 21.45
C ILE A 164 11.61 -1.43 21.52
N ILE A 165 12.27 -2.22 22.36
CA ILE A 165 11.95 -3.64 22.54
C ILE A 165 10.54 -3.82 23.07
N ASN A 166 10.11 -2.97 24.02
CA ASN A 166 8.75 -3.02 24.55
C ASN A 166 7.70 -2.75 23.45
N LYS A 167 7.92 -1.71 22.62
CA LYS A 167 7.02 -1.36 21.50
C LYS A 167 6.90 -2.47 20.46
N VAL A 168 7.99 -3.19 20.17
CA VAL A 168 8.00 -4.25 19.17
C VAL A 168 7.37 -5.54 19.69
N TYR A 169 7.60 -5.91 20.97
CA TYR A 169 7.28 -7.25 21.46
C TYR A 169 6.16 -7.32 22.50
N ARG A 170 5.76 -6.19 23.09
CA ARG A 170 4.80 -6.20 24.20
C ARG A 170 3.62 -5.27 24.00
N GLU A 171 3.75 -4.24 23.17
CA GLU A 171 2.66 -3.32 22.86
C GLU A 171 1.87 -3.81 21.63
N PRO A 172 0.57 -3.48 21.52
CA PRO A 172 -0.22 -3.77 20.33
C PRO A 172 0.27 -2.95 19.14
N LEU A 173 -0.08 -3.41 17.93
CA LEU A 173 0.19 -2.70 16.67
C LEU A 173 1.68 -2.44 16.39
N ALA A 174 2.55 -3.41 16.71
CA ALA A 174 3.99 -3.35 16.43
C ALA A 174 4.30 -2.97 14.97
N ASN A 175 3.50 -3.43 14.00
CA ASN A 175 3.63 -3.08 12.60
C ASN A 175 3.46 -1.56 12.36
N ARG A 176 2.52 -0.90 13.05
CA ARG A 176 2.34 0.57 12.95
C ARG A 176 3.51 1.31 13.57
N PHE A 177 4.00 0.84 14.72
CA PHE A 177 5.22 1.40 15.31
C PHE A 177 6.42 1.29 14.36
N LEU A 178 6.64 0.12 13.78
CA LEU A 178 7.73 -0.07 12.80
C LEU A 178 7.57 0.87 11.60
N ALA A 179 6.38 0.95 11.03
CA ALA A 179 6.13 1.84 9.88
C ALA A 179 6.30 3.32 10.23
N SER A 180 6.08 3.72 11.48
CA SER A 180 6.25 5.12 11.93
C SER A 180 7.71 5.61 11.92
N ILE A 181 8.67 4.73 11.68
CA ILE A 181 10.10 5.04 11.54
C ILE A 181 10.42 5.59 10.14
N CYS A 182 9.62 5.25 9.13
CA CYS A 182 9.90 5.58 7.74
C CYS A 182 10.05 7.09 7.44
N PRO A 183 9.32 8.01 8.08
CA PRO A 183 9.59 9.44 7.95
C PRO A 183 11.04 9.81 8.28
N PHE A 184 11.57 9.30 9.40
CA PHE A 184 12.97 9.53 9.76
C PHE A 184 13.92 9.01 8.67
N ILE A 185 13.71 7.77 8.18
CA ILE A 185 14.55 7.20 7.11
C ILE A 185 14.51 8.07 5.86
N SER A 186 13.31 8.49 5.45
CA SER A 186 13.12 9.34 4.28
C SER A 186 13.77 10.71 4.43
N GLU A 187 13.65 11.34 5.59
CA GLU A 187 14.30 12.61 5.92
C GLU A 187 15.82 12.49 5.83
N GLN A 188 16.41 11.44 6.42
CA GLN A 188 17.86 11.24 6.34
C GLN A 188 18.33 11.02 4.89
N ILE A 189 17.58 10.28 4.08
CA ILE A 189 17.91 10.09 2.67
C ILE A 189 17.81 11.41 1.90
N ALA A 190 16.79 12.22 2.15
CA ALA A 190 16.60 13.52 1.51
C ALA A 190 17.71 14.52 1.87
N GLU A 191 18.34 14.36 3.05
CA GLU A 191 19.48 15.20 3.47
C GLU A 191 20.77 14.93 2.68
N SER A 192 20.87 13.81 1.94
CA SER A 192 22.06 13.44 1.16
C SER A 192 22.57 14.55 0.22
N VAL A 193 21.65 15.36 -0.31
CA VAL A 193 21.97 16.48 -1.20
C VAL A 193 22.84 17.59 -0.53
N LYS A 194 22.92 17.58 0.81
CA LYS A 194 23.69 18.56 1.59
C LYS A 194 25.14 18.10 1.83
N TYR A 195 25.45 16.83 1.55
CA TYR A 195 26.75 16.26 1.88
C TYR A 195 27.70 16.24 0.70
N GLU A 196 28.98 16.46 0.98
CA GLU A 196 30.02 16.41 -0.03
C GLU A 196 30.28 14.97 -0.52
N ASN A 197 30.62 14.84 -1.80
CA ASN A 197 30.98 13.55 -2.37
C ASN A 197 32.20 12.95 -1.62
N GLY A 198 32.05 11.72 -1.15
CA GLY A 198 33.09 11.00 -0.41
C GLY A 198 33.11 11.28 1.08
N SER A 199 32.19 12.09 1.62
CA SER A 199 32.07 12.29 3.06
C SER A 199 31.52 11.04 3.77
N ASP A 200 31.85 10.89 5.07
CA ASP A 200 31.33 9.80 5.90
C ASP A 200 29.80 9.91 6.05
N GLU A 201 29.28 11.13 6.15
CA GLU A 201 27.84 11.39 6.25
C GLU A 201 27.09 10.91 4.99
N LEU A 202 27.65 11.16 3.81
CA LEU A 202 27.06 10.64 2.57
C LEU A 202 27.09 9.10 2.55
N ALA A 203 28.21 8.48 2.99
CA ALA A 203 28.33 7.03 3.04
C ALA A 203 27.29 6.40 3.98
N GLU A 204 26.99 7.02 5.14
CA GLU A 204 25.95 6.61 6.08
C GLU A 204 24.55 6.65 5.46
N VAL A 205 24.22 7.75 4.79
CA VAL A 205 22.91 7.91 4.13
C VAL A 205 22.78 6.95 2.96
N MET A 206 23.85 6.71 2.21
CA MET A 206 23.84 5.70 1.14
C MET A 206 23.64 4.26 1.65
N ALA A 207 24.04 3.98 2.89
CA ALA A 207 23.71 2.70 3.53
C ALA A 207 22.20 2.56 3.82
N LEU A 208 21.53 3.64 4.27
CA LEU A 208 20.07 3.67 4.41
C LEU A 208 19.37 3.51 3.05
N TYR A 209 19.84 4.22 2.04
CA TYR A 209 19.28 4.15 0.69
C TYR A 209 19.37 2.73 0.13
N ARG A 210 20.51 2.06 0.27
CA ARG A 210 20.69 0.65 -0.13
C ARG A 210 19.74 -0.29 0.60
N MET A 211 19.56 -0.11 1.90
CA MET A 211 18.58 -0.91 2.68
C MET A 211 17.15 -0.77 2.11
N VAL A 212 16.76 0.44 1.69
CA VAL A 212 15.45 0.68 1.06
C VAL A 212 15.38 0.02 -0.32
N LEU A 213 16.41 0.16 -1.15
CA LEU A 213 16.49 -0.50 -2.46
C LEU A 213 16.38 -2.02 -2.33
N GLU A 214 17.14 -2.64 -1.42
CA GLU A 214 17.09 -4.09 -1.18
C GLU A 214 15.68 -4.55 -0.79
N SER A 215 14.96 -3.79 0.03
CA SER A 215 13.57 -4.10 0.40
C SER A 215 12.61 -4.02 -0.79
N PHE A 216 12.78 -3.04 -1.68
CA PHE A 216 11.95 -2.93 -2.88
C PHE A 216 12.35 -3.97 -3.96
N THR A 217 13.62 -4.34 -4.05
CA THR A 217 14.06 -5.47 -4.89
C THR A 217 13.41 -6.77 -4.42
N GLN A 218 13.34 -7.02 -3.10
CA GLN A 218 12.63 -8.17 -2.55
C GLN A 218 11.12 -8.11 -2.86
N PHE A 219 10.50 -6.92 -2.75
CA PHE A 219 9.10 -6.74 -3.14
C PHE A 219 8.88 -7.10 -4.61
N TYR A 220 9.72 -6.61 -5.52
CA TYR A 220 9.65 -7.00 -6.92
C TYR A 220 9.78 -8.51 -7.11
N ASN A 221 10.83 -9.11 -6.58
CA ASN A 221 11.12 -10.53 -6.77
C ASN A 221 10.02 -11.46 -6.25
N ASN A 222 9.48 -11.15 -5.07
CA ASN A 222 8.52 -12.01 -4.38
C ASN A 222 7.07 -11.76 -4.82
N ASN A 223 6.74 -10.55 -5.27
CA ASN A 223 5.36 -10.19 -5.55
C ASN A 223 5.11 -9.88 -7.04
N ILE A 224 5.98 -9.11 -7.70
CA ILE A 224 5.72 -8.57 -9.04
C ILE A 224 6.23 -9.49 -10.16
N ALA A 225 7.40 -10.09 -9.98
CA ALA A 225 8.02 -10.95 -10.99
C ALA A 225 7.12 -12.11 -11.44
N ALA A 226 6.24 -12.60 -10.56
CA ALA A 226 5.26 -13.62 -10.91
C ALA A 226 4.24 -13.13 -11.96
N TYR A 227 3.78 -11.88 -11.85
CA TYR A 227 2.86 -11.28 -12.83
C TYR A 227 3.53 -11.07 -14.17
N VAL A 228 4.77 -10.58 -14.16
CA VAL A 228 5.56 -10.37 -15.39
C VAL A 228 5.74 -11.70 -16.13
N ARG A 229 6.15 -12.77 -15.42
CA ARG A 229 6.28 -14.10 -16.01
C ARG A 229 4.94 -14.61 -16.56
N TYR A 230 3.85 -14.49 -15.80
CA TYR A 230 2.53 -14.91 -16.25
C TYR A 230 2.10 -14.22 -17.54
N ILE A 231 2.34 -12.92 -17.66
CA ILE A 231 2.01 -12.14 -18.86
C ILE A 231 2.88 -12.61 -20.04
N GLN A 232 4.19 -12.77 -19.85
CA GLN A 232 5.12 -13.22 -20.89
C GLN A 232 4.76 -14.62 -21.39
N MET A 233 4.49 -15.56 -20.48
CA MET A 233 4.06 -16.91 -20.86
C MET A 233 2.74 -16.93 -21.63
N SER A 234 1.76 -16.10 -21.24
CA SER A 234 0.48 -15.98 -21.97
C SER A 234 0.62 -15.32 -23.35
N MET A 235 1.70 -14.61 -23.60
CA MET A 235 2.03 -14.06 -24.93
C MET A 235 2.67 -15.11 -25.85
N GLU A 236 3.43 -16.04 -25.29
CA GLU A 236 4.18 -17.05 -26.05
C GLU A 236 3.34 -18.30 -26.36
N ASP A 237 2.42 -18.66 -25.47
CA ASP A 237 1.63 -19.89 -25.58
C ASP A 237 0.11 -19.64 -25.53
N LEU A 238 -0.47 -19.40 -26.71
CA LEU A 238 -1.91 -19.26 -26.90
C LEU A 238 -2.71 -20.52 -26.52
N SER A 239 -2.06 -21.69 -26.40
CA SER A 239 -2.72 -22.96 -26.04
C SER A 239 -3.10 -23.04 -24.56
N LEU A 240 -2.44 -22.29 -23.69
CA LEU A 240 -2.80 -22.15 -22.27
C LEU A 240 -4.16 -21.49 -22.06
N LEU A 241 -4.73 -20.87 -23.11
CA LEU A 241 -6.06 -20.24 -23.10
C LEU A 241 -7.21 -21.26 -22.99
N GLU A 242 -7.01 -22.49 -23.36
CA GLU A 242 -8.04 -23.55 -23.30
C GLU A 242 -8.34 -23.98 -21.85
N SER A 243 -7.49 -23.66 -20.89
CA SER A 243 -7.68 -23.99 -19.46
C SER A 243 -8.61 -23.04 -18.69
N GLY A 244 -9.29 -22.13 -19.37
CA GLY A 244 -10.25 -21.17 -18.73
C GLY A 244 -9.62 -19.98 -18.05
N VAL A 245 -8.30 -19.87 -18.02
CA VAL A 245 -7.58 -18.65 -17.66
C VAL A 245 -7.67 -17.71 -18.86
N LYS A 246 -8.48 -16.65 -18.76
CA LYS A 246 -8.56 -15.65 -19.83
C LYS A 246 -7.17 -15.07 -20.03
N ALA A 247 -6.65 -15.22 -21.27
CA ALA A 247 -5.41 -14.57 -21.65
C ALA A 247 -5.43 -13.11 -21.26
N TRP A 248 -4.29 -12.63 -20.85
CA TRP A 248 -4.00 -11.21 -20.88
C TRP A 248 -4.25 -10.71 -22.30
N ASP A 249 -5.06 -9.66 -22.44
CA ASP A 249 -5.43 -9.13 -23.74
C ASP A 249 -4.18 -8.63 -24.49
N ASN A 250 -3.70 -9.44 -25.43
CA ASN A 250 -2.48 -9.19 -26.22
C ASN A 250 -2.54 -7.90 -27.07
N THR A 251 -3.71 -7.25 -27.16
CA THR A 251 -3.83 -5.95 -27.84
C THR A 251 -3.06 -4.84 -27.15
N LEU A 252 -2.58 -5.05 -25.92
CA LEU A 252 -1.86 -4.07 -25.10
C LEU A 252 -0.33 -4.06 -25.33
N GLY A 253 0.21 -5.02 -26.12
CA GLY A 253 1.59 -4.95 -26.60
C GLY A 253 2.68 -5.11 -25.54
N GLY A 254 2.43 -5.82 -24.43
CA GLY A 254 3.48 -6.09 -23.43
C GLY A 254 2.98 -6.11 -21.97
N VAL A 255 3.93 -6.02 -21.04
CA VAL A 255 3.63 -5.92 -19.60
C VAL A 255 2.94 -4.57 -19.35
N PRO A 256 1.76 -4.56 -18.68
CA PRO A 256 1.05 -3.32 -18.42
C PRO A 256 1.82 -2.45 -17.42
N PRO A 257 1.53 -1.14 -17.37
CA PRO A 257 2.18 -0.25 -16.44
C PRO A 257 1.93 -0.64 -14.99
N ILE A 258 2.89 -0.34 -14.11
CA ILE A 258 2.78 -0.51 -12.67
C ILE A 258 2.37 0.82 -12.02
N GLY A 259 1.57 0.75 -10.96
CA GLY A 259 1.20 1.92 -10.17
C GLY A 259 1.24 1.63 -8.67
N PHE A 260 1.52 2.68 -7.90
CA PHE A 260 1.69 2.55 -6.45
C PHE A 260 0.74 3.49 -5.70
N VAL A 261 0.18 3.01 -4.61
CA VAL A 261 -0.57 3.82 -3.66
C VAL A 261 -0.09 3.56 -2.24
N GLY A 262 0.03 4.62 -1.45
CA GLY A 262 0.40 4.56 -0.04
C GLY A 262 1.50 5.56 0.35
N SER A 263 1.62 5.78 1.65
CA SER A 263 2.58 6.74 2.20
C SER A 263 4.03 6.35 1.93
N ILE A 264 4.35 5.05 1.98
CA ILE A 264 5.69 4.54 1.72
C ILE A 264 6.07 4.75 0.25
N ALA A 265 5.17 4.40 -0.67
CA ALA A 265 5.39 4.67 -2.09
C ALA A 265 5.63 6.17 -2.36
N HIS A 266 4.86 7.02 -1.67
CA HIS A 266 5.00 8.47 -1.84
C HIS A 266 6.31 9.02 -1.27
N CYS A 267 6.75 8.54 -0.10
CA CYS A 267 7.99 8.99 0.53
C CYS A 267 9.25 8.49 -0.19
N PHE A 268 9.19 7.31 -0.79
CA PHE A 268 10.34 6.65 -1.42
C PHE A 268 10.23 6.54 -2.94
N LYS A 269 9.76 7.62 -3.63
CA LYS A 269 9.59 7.64 -5.08
C LYS A 269 10.88 7.33 -5.84
N ALA A 270 12.00 7.96 -5.46
CA ALA A 270 13.28 7.77 -6.17
C ALA A 270 13.78 6.32 -6.10
N PRO A 271 13.81 5.64 -4.94
CA PRO A 271 14.08 4.19 -4.89
C PRO A 271 13.14 3.34 -5.73
N LEU A 272 11.83 3.67 -5.80
CA LEU A 272 10.88 2.93 -6.63
C LEU A 272 11.19 3.10 -8.13
N VAL A 273 11.47 4.33 -8.59
CA VAL A 273 11.87 4.56 -9.98
C VAL A 273 13.12 3.75 -10.31
N ASN A 274 14.14 3.79 -9.46
CA ASN A 274 15.38 3.04 -9.68
C ASN A 274 15.11 1.54 -9.86
N ILE A 275 14.35 0.91 -8.97
CA ILE A 275 14.07 -0.55 -9.08
C ILE A 275 13.15 -0.85 -10.26
N PHE A 276 12.02 -0.14 -10.39
CA PHE A 276 10.98 -0.56 -11.33
C PHE A 276 11.21 -0.06 -12.76
N GLU A 277 11.67 1.17 -12.96
CA GLU A 277 11.92 1.73 -14.30
C GLU A 277 13.34 1.44 -14.77
N ASP A 278 14.37 1.74 -13.95
CA ASP A 278 15.75 1.63 -14.39
C ASP A 278 16.25 0.19 -14.45
N GLU A 279 15.96 -0.63 -13.40
CA GLU A 279 16.47 -2.01 -13.35
C GLU A 279 15.54 -3.01 -14.05
N HIS A 280 14.21 -2.88 -13.88
CA HIS A 280 13.24 -3.87 -14.39
C HIS A 280 12.43 -3.39 -15.60
N HIS A 281 12.63 -2.17 -16.07
CA HIS A 281 12.00 -1.59 -17.27
C HIS A 281 10.47 -1.63 -17.24
N LEU A 282 9.87 -1.51 -16.05
CA LEU A 282 8.44 -1.42 -15.85
C LEU A 282 8.03 0.04 -15.75
N GLN A 283 7.21 0.50 -16.68
CA GLN A 283 6.71 1.87 -16.67
C GLN A 283 5.85 2.15 -15.44
N ILE A 284 6.23 3.10 -14.61
CA ILE A 284 5.41 3.58 -13.49
C ILE A 284 4.36 4.56 -14.04
N ALA A 285 3.07 4.17 -14.00
CA ALA A 285 1.98 5.03 -14.44
C ALA A 285 1.76 6.20 -13.49
N GLN A 286 1.73 5.93 -12.19
CA GLN A 286 1.57 6.95 -11.16
C GLN A 286 1.91 6.41 -9.76
N ILE A 287 2.22 7.34 -8.86
CA ILE A 287 2.44 7.09 -7.42
C ILE A 287 1.51 8.02 -6.63
N LEU A 288 0.50 7.45 -5.98
CA LEU A 288 -0.49 8.17 -5.19
C LEU A 288 -0.19 8.02 -3.70
N GLN A 289 -0.30 9.11 -2.94
CA GLN A 289 -0.21 9.04 -1.47
C GLN A 289 -1.41 8.31 -0.85
N ALA A 290 -2.60 8.50 -1.43
CA ALA A 290 -3.84 7.88 -0.99
C ALA A 290 -4.76 7.61 -2.19
N PRO A 291 -5.66 6.59 -2.14
CA PRO A 291 -6.47 6.19 -3.29
C PRO A 291 -7.70 7.08 -3.53
N MET A 292 -8.09 7.91 -2.57
CA MET A 292 -9.40 8.57 -2.54
C MET A 292 -9.70 9.39 -3.80
N ALA A 293 -8.78 10.24 -4.24
CA ALA A 293 -9.01 11.07 -5.45
C ALA A 293 -9.19 10.22 -6.72
N GLY A 294 -8.45 9.11 -6.83
CA GLY A 294 -8.59 8.17 -7.94
C GLY A 294 -9.92 7.41 -7.91
N LEU A 295 -10.38 7.02 -6.70
CA LEU A 295 -11.67 6.36 -6.51
C LEU A 295 -12.84 7.28 -6.82
N ILE A 296 -12.79 8.55 -6.39
CA ILE A 296 -13.81 9.55 -6.75
C ILE A 296 -13.90 9.66 -8.27
N LYS A 297 -12.76 9.81 -8.96
CA LYS A 297 -12.75 9.87 -10.42
C LYS A 297 -13.29 8.58 -11.07
N TYR A 298 -13.02 7.42 -10.49
CA TYR A 298 -13.51 6.13 -11.01
C TYR A 298 -15.04 6.02 -10.93
N HIS A 299 -15.65 6.48 -9.84
CA HIS A 299 -17.10 6.38 -9.60
C HIS A 299 -17.92 7.54 -10.20
N ALA A 300 -17.28 8.67 -10.53
CA ALA A 300 -17.92 9.81 -11.19
C ALA A 300 -18.05 9.65 -12.72
N ASN A 301 -17.42 8.62 -13.32
CA ASN A 301 -17.52 8.27 -14.75
C ASN A 301 -18.39 7.05 -14.95
#